data_22e42fd09a9213ceaa5ae0cc193bd82c
#
_entry.id   22e42fd09a9213ceaa5ae0cc193bd82c
#
_cell.length_a   1.000
_cell.length_b   1.000
_cell.length_c   1.000
_cell.angle_alpha   90.00
_cell.angle_beta   90.00
_cell.angle_gamma   90.00
#
_symmetry.space_group_name_H-M   'P 1'
#
loop_
_entity.id
_entity.type
_entity.pdbx_description
1 polymer ?
#
loop_
_entity_poly.entity_id
_entity_poly.type
_entity_poly.pdbx_seq_one_letter_code
_entity_poly.pdbx_strand_id
1 'polypeptide(L)'
;MTPYAAFLSHASQDASIANQLEQSLRERSLTCWVDNSSLAFGGLLRQELQAAIQQSRTLILLWSEAASQSRWVMAEIFTAFHLHRFIIPYVLDATPLPQFLANSAYLSLKRDHSDIGEKMAHAIAAAPDTANKPAPMISSRTQIVESLVNGIGAAQINVVQAMTANFQAAKDANIQVEKALQSLMKMAPMDAMVLNLAGFQCKNDYMFQHWDAIQAGRAPKDPMLQKAERYFFDTLCIDPFDPSALNGLGSILMFERELDAAEFFQRRAIDLVAASGGSYEAAKQDLELILYFKQKQNTQA
;
A
#
# COMPACT_ATOMS: atom_id res chain seq x y z
N MET A 1 26.33 -3.61 6.36
CA MET A 1 26.41 -2.65 5.24
C MET A 1 25.29 -2.98 4.27
N THR A 2 24.50 -2.03 3.84
CA THR A 2 23.48 -2.20 2.80
C THR A 2 24.19 -2.31 1.45
N PRO A 3 23.93 -3.35 0.63
CA PRO A 3 24.63 -3.55 -0.65
C PRO A 3 24.25 -2.50 -1.70
N TYR A 4 23.11 -1.84 -1.55
CA TYR A 4 22.63 -0.80 -2.46
C TYR A 4 22.59 0.57 -1.80
N ALA A 5 23.05 1.60 -2.52
CA ALA A 5 22.91 2.99 -2.09
C ALA A 5 21.44 3.43 -2.12
N ALA A 6 20.70 2.99 -3.13
CA ALA A 6 19.28 3.28 -3.26
C ALA A 6 18.52 2.15 -3.98
N PHE A 7 17.23 2.05 -3.66
CA PHE A 7 16.21 1.39 -4.47
C PHE A 7 15.53 2.45 -5.34
N LEU A 8 15.42 2.21 -6.64
CA LEU A 8 14.82 3.14 -7.60
C LEU A 8 13.41 2.65 -7.97
N SER A 9 12.42 3.30 -7.36
CA SER A 9 11.00 3.02 -7.60
C SER A 9 10.46 3.90 -8.72
N HIS A 10 9.80 3.31 -9.72
CA HIS A 10 9.24 4.04 -10.85
C HIS A 10 8.09 3.28 -11.53
N ALA A 11 7.20 3.99 -12.21
CA ALA A 11 6.24 3.37 -13.12
C ALA A 11 6.93 2.95 -14.43
N SER A 12 6.41 1.92 -15.10
CA SER A 12 6.98 1.44 -16.37
C SER A 12 7.05 2.52 -17.46
N GLN A 13 6.14 3.49 -17.43
CA GLN A 13 6.14 4.64 -18.32
C GLN A 13 7.36 5.57 -18.11
N ASP A 14 7.93 5.56 -16.90
CA ASP A 14 9.05 6.41 -16.48
C ASP A 14 10.42 5.72 -16.64
N ALA A 15 10.44 4.49 -17.18
CA ALA A 15 11.64 3.65 -17.28
C ALA A 15 12.83 4.33 -17.98
N SER A 16 12.58 5.18 -18.99
CA SER A 16 13.65 5.92 -19.67
C SER A 16 14.38 6.87 -18.72
N ILE A 17 13.65 7.59 -17.87
CA ILE A 17 14.22 8.53 -16.88
C ILE A 17 14.91 7.74 -15.76
N ALA A 18 14.32 6.62 -15.35
CA ALA A 18 14.91 5.74 -14.35
C ALA A 18 16.27 5.20 -14.78
N ASN A 19 16.39 4.72 -16.03
CA ASN A 19 17.64 4.20 -16.60
C ASN A 19 18.71 5.29 -16.72
N GLN A 20 18.34 6.51 -17.14
CA GLN A 20 19.25 7.63 -17.21
C GLN A 20 19.81 8.01 -15.84
N LEU A 21 18.93 8.06 -14.83
CA LEU A 21 19.32 8.36 -13.46
C LEU A 21 20.23 7.26 -12.90
N GLU A 22 19.86 6.00 -13.10
CA GLU A 22 20.64 4.84 -12.65
C GLU A 22 22.05 4.87 -13.24
N GLN A 23 22.18 5.10 -14.56
CA GLN A 23 23.49 5.23 -15.22
C GLN A 23 24.31 6.38 -14.62
N SER A 24 23.69 7.55 -14.41
CA SER A 24 24.37 8.70 -13.82
C SER A 24 24.85 8.45 -12.38
N LEU A 25 24.10 7.67 -11.59
CA LEU A 25 24.52 7.27 -10.25
C LEU A 25 25.61 6.20 -10.27
N ARG A 26 25.56 5.26 -11.21
CA ARG A 26 26.59 4.24 -11.42
C ARG A 26 27.93 4.85 -11.79
N GLU A 27 27.95 5.89 -12.64
CA GLU A 27 29.17 6.65 -12.98
C GLU A 27 29.81 7.31 -11.75
N ARG A 28 29.03 7.52 -10.68
CA ARG A 28 29.47 8.05 -9.38
C ARG A 28 29.73 6.96 -8.33
N SER A 29 29.85 5.70 -8.78
CA SER A 29 30.08 4.53 -7.93
C SER A 29 28.96 4.27 -6.91
N LEU A 30 27.74 4.72 -7.20
CA LEU A 30 26.55 4.42 -6.39
C LEU A 30 25.75 3.28 -7.05
N THR A 31 25.70 2.14 -6.38
CA THR A 31 24.94 0.98 -6.85
C THR A 31 23.48 1.14 -6.45
N CYS A 32 22.60 1.19 -7.47
CA CYS A 32 21.16 1.23 -7.27
C CYS A 32 20.53 -0.10 -7.68
N TRP A 33 19.49 -0.51 -6.96
CA TRP A 33 18.58 -1.54 -7.43
C TRP A 33 17.44 -0.86 -8.18
N VAL A 34 17.22 -1.27 -9.43
CA VAL A 34 16.15 -0.72 -10.27
C VAL A 34 15.09 -1.79 -10.45
N ASP A 35 13.84 -1.45 -10.15
CA ASP A 35 12.73 -2.33 -10.45
C ASP A 35 12.49 -2.42 -11.97
N ASN A 36 12.90 -3.54 -12.56
CA ASN A 36 12.61 -3.86 -13.96
C ASN A 36 11.35 -4.73 -14.11
N SER A 37 10.45 -4.71 -13.14
CA SER A 37 9.27 -5.57 -13.03
C SER A 37 8.18 -5.33 -14.08
N SER A 38 8.48 -4.64 -15.19
CA SER A 38 7.69 -4.76 -16.43
C SER A 38 7.67 -6.18 -16.99
N LEU A 39 8.47 -7.09 -16.46
CA LEU A 39 8.47 -8.51 -16.78
C LEU A 39 7.56 -9.26 -15.78
N ALA A 40 6.31 -9.39 -16.15
CA ALA A 40 5.29 -10.16 -15.43
C ALA A 40 5.54 -11.68 -15.50
N PHE A 41 6.53 -12.18 -14.74
CA PHE A 41 6.75 -13.62 -14.61
C PHE A 41 6.91 -14.03 -13.14
N GLY A 42 5.81 -14.48 -12.52
CA GLY A 42 5.81 -15.38 -11.36
C GLY A 42 6.23 -14.80 -10.00
N GLY A 43 5.62 -15.31 -8.93
CA GLY A 43 5.73 -14.84 -7.54
C GLY A 43 7.11 -14.78 -6.87
N LEU A 44 8.19 -15.22 -7.51
CA LEU A 44 9.56 -15.13 -6.98
C LEU A 44 10.14 -13.72 -7.03
N LEU A 45 9.74 -12.90 -8.01
CA LEU A 45 10.29 -11.56 -8.20
C LEU A 45 9.99 -10.59 -7.04
N ARG A 46 8.96 -10.85 -6.26
CA ARG A 46 8.49 -9.98 -5.17
C ARG A 46 9.21 -10.16 -3.86
N GLN A 47 9.67 -11.37 -3.55
CA GLN A 47 10.57 -11.59 -2.42
C GLN A 47 11.88 -10.85 -2.63
N GLU A 48 12.38 -10.85 -3.87
CA GLU A 48 13.57 -10.09 -4.24
C GLU A 48 13.36 -8.58 -4.09
N LEU A 49 12.16 -8.07 -4.41
CA LEU A 49 11.83 -6.64 -4.33
C LEU A 49 11.81 -6.14 -2.89
N GLN A 50 11.13 -6.85 -1.99
CA GLN A 50 11.13 -6.51 -0.56
C GLN A 50 12.54 -6.62 0.03
N ALA A 51 13.29 -7.67 -0.32
CA ALA A 51 14.67 -7.85 0.11
C ALA A 51 15.57 -6.73 -0.44
N ALA A 52 15.36 -6.28 -1.69
CA ALA A 52 16.10 -5.19 -2.29
C ALA A 52 15.83 -3.85 -1.57
N ILE A 53 14.58 -3.54 -1.25
CA ILE A 53 14.23 -2.36 -0.44
C ILE A 53 14.88 -2.46 0.95
N GLN A 54 14.83 -3.64 1.58
CA GLN A 54 15.45 -3.87 2.89
C GLN A 54 16.97 -3.74 2.85
N GLN A 55 17.60 -4.09 1.73
CA GLN A 55 19.05 -4.00 1.51
C GLN A 55 19.49 -2.64 0.96
N SER A 56 18.58 -1.72 0.71
CA SER A 56 18.87 -0.37 0.24
C SER A 56 18.90 0.61 1.41
N ARG A 57 19.78 1.61 1.31
CA ARG A 57 19.85 2.70 2.30
C ARG A 57 18.69 3.67 2.16
N THR A 58 18.35 4.01 0.93
CA THR A 58 17.28 4.97 0.59
C THR A 58 16.35 4.37 -0.47
N LEU A 59 15.17 4.96 -0.64
CA LEU A 59 14.32 4.76 -1.79
C LEU A 59 14.25 6.06 -2.59
N ILE A 60 14.65 6.03 -3.86
CA ILE A 60 14.43 7.13 -4.81
C ILE A 60 13.07 6.88 -5.46
N LEU A 61 12.15 7.80 -5.29
CA LEU A 61 10.81 7.73 -5.86
C LEU A 61 10.72 8.62 -7.10
N LEU A 62 10.67 8.03 -8.30
CA LEU A 62 10.28 8.76 -9.49
C LEU A 62 8.77 8.96 -9.47
N TRP A 63 8.35 10.20 -9.20
CA TRP A 63 6.94 10.51 -8.99
C TRP A 63 6.33 11.22 -10.20
N SER A 64 5.34 10.59 -10.79
CA SER A 64 4.56 11.04 -11.95
C SER A 64 3.09 10.67 -11.77
N GLU A 65 2.23 11.10 -12.69
CA GLU A 65 0.86 10.63 -12.76
C GLU A 65 0.81 9.10 -12.91
N ALA A 66 1.66 8.51 -13.76
CA ALA A 66 1.77 7.06 -13.92
C ALA A 66 2.20 6.37 -12.63
N ALA A 67 3.19 6.91 -11.92
CA ALA A 67 3.63 6.38 -10.62
C ALA A 67 2.52 6.45 -9.57
N SER A 68 1.75 7.54 -9.55
CA SER A 68 0.63 7.71 -8.62
C SER A 68 -0.51 6.71 -8.83
N GLN A 69 -0.62 6.14 -10.03
CA GLN A 69 -1.61 5.11 -10.39
C GLN A 69 -1.06 3.68 -10.29
N SER A 70 0.26 3.53 -10.10
CA SER A 70 0.90 2.23 -10.03
C SER A 70 0.74 1.60 -8.65
N ARG A 71 0.05 0.46 -8.57
CA ARG A 71 -0.07 -0.34 -7.34
C ARG A 71 1.31 -0.78 -6.82
N TRP A 72 2.26 -1.02 -7.72
CA TRP A 72 3.60 -1.47 -7.35
C TRP A 72 4.42 -0.36 -6.71
N VAL A 73 4.45 0.80 -7.35
CA VAL A 73 5.10 1.99 -6.79
C VAL A 73 4.52 2.32 -5.41
N MET A 74 3.19 2.24 -5.24
CA MET A 74 2.55 2.49 -3.95
C MET A 74 2.97 1.44 -2.90
N ALA A 75 3.01 0.15 -3.26
CA ALA A 75 3.45 -0.90 -2.35
C ALA A 75 4.94 -0.72 -1.96
N GLU A 76 5.81 -0.33 -2.90
CA GLU A 76 7.22 -0.05 -2.66
C GLU A 76 7.41 1.13 -1.70
N ILE A 77 6.67 2.22 -1.91
CA ILE A 77 6.71 3.40 -1.03
C ILE A 77 6.37 3.01 0.41
N PHE A 78 5.24 2.30 0.61
CA PHE A 78 4.83 1.92 1.96
C PHE A 78 5.74 0.86 2.57
N THR A 79 6.28 -0.07 1.77
CA THR A 79 7.29 -1.01 2.23
C THR A 79 8.54 -0.27 2.71
N ALA A 80 9.07 0.67 1.92
CA ALA A 80 10.23 1.47 2.29
C ALA A 80 9.96 2.32 3.54
N PHE A 81 8.79 2.95 3.62
CA PHE A 81 8.37 3.74 4.77
C PHE A 81 8.37 2.90 6.06
N HIS A 82 7.74 1.74 6.04
CA HIS A 82 7.66 0.84 7.19
C HIS A 82 8.98 0.14 7.55
N LEU A 83 9.90 0.03 6.59
CA LEU A 83 11.27 -0.43 6.83
C LEU A 83 12.21 0.71 7.26
N HIS A 84 11.67 1.89 7.53
CA HIS A 84 12.43 3.08 7.93
C HIS A 84 13.52 3.46 6.92
N ARG A 85 13.22 3.32 5.62
CA ARG A 85 14.09 3.83 4.55
C ARG A 85 13.77 5.28 4.28
N PHE A 86 14.81 6.08 4.07
CA PHE A 86 14.60 7.48 3.70
C PHE A 86 14.14 7.56 2.24
N ILE A 87 13.02 8.23 2.00
CA ILE A 87 12.42 8.38 0.66
C ILE A 87 12.85 9.73 0.09
N ILE A 88 13.47 9.70 -1.09
CA ILE A 88 13.92 10.88 -1.84
C ILE A 88 13.01 11.02 -3.07
N PRO A 89 12.02 11.94 -3.06
CA PRO A 89 11.17 12.14 -4.23
C PRO A 89 11.92 12.87 -5.36
N TYR A 90 11.78 12.33 -6.58
CA TYR A 90 12.15 12.99 -7.83
C TYR A 90 10.89 13.18 -8.66
N VAL A 91 10.35 14.39 -8.63
CA VAL A 91 9.06 14.75 -9.24
C VAL A 91 9.24 15.02 -10.72
N LEU A 92 8.54 14.26 -11.57
CA LEU A 92 8.68 14.28 -13.02
C LEU A 92 7.68 15.22 -13.68
N ASP A 93 6.49 15.40 -13.09
CA ASP A 93 5.41 16.21 -13.63
C ASP A 93 4.72 17.05 -12.52
N ALA A 94 3.50 17.51 -12.74
CA ALA A 94 2.75 18.34 -11.80
C ALA A 94 1.94 17.52 -10.76
N THR A 95 2.09 16.21 -10.74
CA THR A 95 1.32 15.33 -9.84
C THR A 95 1.70 15.60 -8.37
N PRO A 96 0.74 15.93 -7.50
CA PRO A 96 1.02 16.16 -6.09
C PRO A 96 1.64 14.93 -5.42
N LEU A 97 2.64 15.14 -4.57
CA LEU A 97 3.18 14.06 -3.73
C LEU A 97 2.10 13.52 -2.77
N PRO A 98 2.19 12.24 -2.36
CA PRO A 98 1.39 11.71 -1.26
C PRO A 98 1.48 12.62 -0.04
N GLN A 99 0.38 12.76 0.72
CA GLN A 99 0.31 13.74 1.80
C GLN A 99 1.40 13.56 2.85
N PHE A 100 1.78 12.33 3.18
CA PHE A 100 2.86 12.08 4.14
C PHE A 100 4.25 12.48 3.62
N LEU A 101 4.42 12.69 2.31
CA LEU A 101 5.62 13.22 1.67
C LEU A 101 5.49 14.70 1.27
N ALA A 102 4.34 15.34 1.47
CA ALA A 102 4.07 16.70 0.99
C ALA A 102 5.04 17.76 1.53
N ASN A 103 5.57 17.53 2.74
CA ASN A 103 6.57 18.41 3.38
C ASN A 103 8.02 17.93 3.17
N SER A 104 8.24 16.88 2.37
CA SER A 104 9.59 16.41 2.07
C SER A 104 10.27 17.31 1.05
N ALA A 105 11.56 17.56 1.24
CA ALA A 105 12.37 18.14 0.17
C ALA A 105 12.41 17.17 -1.02
N TYR A 106 12.25 17.68 -2.22
CA TYR A 106 12.24 16.88 -3.45
C TYR A 106 13.09 17.50 -4.56
N LEU A 107 13.62 16.65 -5.42
CA LEU A 107 14.21 17.05 -6.70
C LEU A 107 13.12 17.07 -7.78
N SER A 108 13.28 17.88 -8.81
CA SER A 108 12.29 18.04 -9.87
C SER A 108 12.92 17.96 -11.25
N LEU A 109 12.33 17.18 -12.15
CA LEU A 109 12.78 17.07 -13.53
C LEU A 109 12.89 18.44 -14.21
N LYS A 110 11.92 19.32 -13.97
CA LYS A 110 11.89 20.67 -14.55
C LYS A 110 13.04 21.56 -14.09
N ARG A 111 13.49 21.42 -12.84
CA ARG A 111 14.50 22.31 -12.21
C ARG A 111 15.89 21.69 -12.18
N ASP A 112 15.97 20.38 -12.00
CA ASP A 112 17.21 19.71 -11.59
C ASP A 112 17.76 18.74 -12.65
N HIS A 113 17.19 18.72 -13.86
CA HIS A 113 17.50 17.72 -14.89
C HIS A 113 18.98 17.71 -15.33
N SER A 114 19.60 18.88 -15.47
CA SER A 114 20.97 18.99 -16.00
C SER A 114 22.05 18.41 -15.10
N ASP A 115 21.81 18.36 -13.80
CA ASP A 115 22.77 17.94 -12.77
C ASP A 115 22.16 16.94 -11.77
N ILE A 116 21.09 16.25 -12.21
CA ILE A 116 20.31 15.35 -11.36
C ILE A 116 21.16 14.25 -10.69
N GLY A 117 22.12 13.68 -11.41
CA GLY A 117 23.00 12.64 -10.86
C GLY A 117 23.86 13.14 -9.70
N GLU A 118 24.38 14.36 -9.77
CA GLU A 118 25.17 14.97 -8.70
C GLU A 118 24.27 15.30 -7.50
N LYS A 119 23.15 15.97 -7.73
CA LYS A 119 22.18 16.32 -6.69
C LYS A 119 21.62 15.09 -5.99
N MET A 120 21.30 14.05 -6.75
CA MET A 120 20.79 12.79 -6.18
C MET A 120 21.86 12.07 -5.37
N ALA A 121 23.11 12.03 -5.85
CA ALA A 121 24.23 11.45 -5.10
C ALA A 121 24.44 12.19 -3.77
N HIS A 122 24.36 13.53 -3.81
CA HIS A 122 24.44 14.35 -2.59
C HIS A 122 23.26 14.06 -1.64
N ALA A 123 22.03 13.97 -2.16
CA ALA A 123 20.85 13.64 -1.37
C ALA A 123 20.96 12.26 -0.71
N ILE A 124 21.44 11.23 -1.43
CA ILE A 124 21.70 9.90 -0.88
C ILE A 124 22.74 9.96 0.25
N ALA A 125 23.84 10.70 0.03
CA ALA A 125 24.90 10.83 1.05
C ALA A 125 24.42 11.54 2.31
N ALA A 126 23.56 12.56 2.16
CA ALA A 126 22.99 13.35 3.25
C ALA A 126 21.77 12.69 3.91
N ALA A 127 21.25 11.59 3.34
CA ALA A 127 20.06 10.94 3.87
C ALA A 127 20.26 10.48 5.32
N PRO A 128 19.35 10.84 6.24
CA PRO A 128 19.39 10.34 7.60
C PRO A 128 19.08 8.85 7.66
N ASP A 129 19.50 8.18 8.73
CA ASP A 129 19.19 6.76 8.98
C ASP A 129 17.75 6.52 9.47
N THR A 130 16.87 7.48 9.27
CA THR A 130 15.48 7.42 9.70
C THR A 130 14.54 7.76 8.54
N ALA A 131 13.41 7.08 8.47
CA ALA A 131 12.36 7.36 7.51
C ALA A 131 11.80 8.80 7.66
N ASN A 132 11.24 9.32 6.59
CA ASN A 132 10.47 10.55 6.61
C ASN A 132 9.30 10.38 7.59
N LYS A 133 9.15 11.31 8.53
CA LYS A 133 8.01 11.30 9.45
C LYS A 133 6.85 12.06 8.82
N PRO A 134 5.64 11.50 8.80
CA PRO A 134 4.47 12.23 8.36
C PRO A 134 4.20 13.41 9.31
N ALA A 135 3.67 14.49 8.76
CA ALA A 135 3.13 15.56 9.59
C ALA A 135 1.92 15.03 10.38
N PRO A 136 1.77 15.41 11.67
CA PRO A 136 0.59 15.02 12.42
C PRO A 136 -0.67 15.57 11.73
N MET A 137 -1.59 14.68 11.39
CA MET A 137 -2.87 15.04 10.82
C MET A 137 -3.82 15.46 11.93
N ILE A 138 -4.26 16.71 11.90
CA ILE A 138 -5.38 17.18 12.71
C ILE A 138 -6.63 17.07 11.84
N SER A 139 -7.33 15.95 11.97
CA SER A 139 -8.64 15.79 11.35
C SER A 139 -9.69 16.48 12.22
N SER A 140 -10.23 17.58 11.76
CA SER A 140 -11.42 18.21 12.38
C SER A 140 -12.69 17.57 11.81
N ARG A 141 -12.95 16.31 12.17
CA ARG A 141 -14.22 15.66 11.85
C ARG A 141 -15.36 16.29 12.62
N THR A 142 -16.47 16.53 11.92
CA THR A 142 -17.70 16.84 12.64
C THR A 142 -18.18 15.60 13.40
N GLN A 143 -18.85 15.79 14.53
CA GLN A 143 -19.42 14.67 15.33
C GLN A 143 -20.36 13.79 14.48
N ILE A 144 -21.05 14.37 13.50
CA ILE A 144 -21.93 13.64 12.59
C ILE A 144 -21.12 12.68 11.72
N VAL A 145 -20.04 13.14 11.09
CA VAL A 145 -19.17 12.28 10.25
C VAL A 145 -18.53 11.18 11.09
N GLU A 146 -18.06 11.49 12.29
CA GLU A 146 -17.48 10.50 13.20
C GLU A 146 -18.50 9.43 13.62
N SER A 147 -19.72 9.82 13.97
CA SER A 147 -20.80 8.87 14.30
C SER A 147 -21.14 7.97 13.12
N LEU A 148 -21.21 8.51 11.90
CA LEU A 148 -21.50 7.74 10.69
C LEU A 148 -20.35 6.78 10.36
N VAL A 149 -19.09 7.21 10.46
CA VAL A 149 -17.92 6.35 10.28
C VAL A 149 -17.97 5.15 11.22
N ASN A 150 -18.19 5.38 12.51
CA ASN A 150 -18.26 4.32 13.51
C ASN A 150 -19.45 3.37 13.27
N GLY A 151 -20.62 3.92 12.92
CA GLY A 151 -21.81 3.12 12.63
C GLY A 151 -21.66 2.24 11.39
N ILE A 152 -21.13 2.78 10.30
CA ILE A 152 -20.89 2.05 9.04
C ILE A 152 -19.81 0.99 9.26
N GLY A 153 -18.72 1.32 9.94
CA GLY A 153 -17.65 0.35 10.24
C GLY A 153 -18.13 -0.83 11.05
N ALA A 154 -18.92 -0.59 12.10
CA ALA A 154 -19.54 -1.65 12.89
C ALA A 154 -20.49 -2.51 12.03
N ALA A 155 -21.29 -1.89 11.16
CA ALA A 155 -22.20 -2.61 10.26
C ALA A 155 -21.42 -3.49 9.26
N GLN A 156 -20.30 -3.04 8.70
CA GLN A 156 -19.44 -3.83 7.81
C GLN A 156 -18.89 -5.08 8.52
N ILE A 157 -18.45 -4.95 9.75
CA ILE A 157 -17.96 -6.09 10.55
C ILE A 157 -19.10 -7.09 10.78
N ASN A 158 -20.28 -6.62 11.20
CA ASN A 158 -21.44 -7.48 11.45
C ASN A 158 -21.88 -8.23 10.19
N VAL A 159 -21.85 -7.59 9.03
CA VAL A 159 -22.18 -8.19 7.74
C VAL A 159 -21.25 -9.37 7.44
N VAL A 160 -19.94 -9.19 7.58
CA VAL A 160 -18.96 -10.26 7.35
C VAL A 160 -19.14 -11.42 8.34
N GLN A 161 -19.35 -11.13 9.62
CA GLN A 161 -19.59 -12.16 10.64
C GLN A 161 -20.85 -12.97 10.36
N ALA A 162 -21.89 -12.34 9.79
CA ALA A 162 -23.13 -12.99 9.46
C ALA A 162 -23.11 -13.86 8.19
N MET A 163 -22.08 -13.72 7.32
CA MET A 163 -22.00 -14.41 6.02
C MET A 163 -22.14 -15.92 6.12
N THR A 164 -21.50 -16.53 7.11
CA THR A 164 -21.54 -17.99 7.32
C THR A 164 -22.84 -18.48 7.93
N ALA A 165 -23.51 -17.65 8.73
CA ALA A 165 -24.75 -18.01 9.41
C ALA A 165 -25.99 -17.79 8.54
N ASN A 166 -26.05 -16.68 7.80
CA ASN A 166 -27.16 -16.35 6.90
C ASN A 166 -26.67 -15.47 5.75
N PHE A 167 -26.16 -16.11 4.70
CA PHE A 167 -25.56 -15.44 3.56
C PHE A 167 -26.48 -14.43 2.88
N GLN A 168 -27.78 -14.78 2.65
CA GLN A 168 -28.70 -13.87 1.98
C GLN A 168 -29.01 -12.63 2.81
N ALA A 169 -29.27 -12.79 4.09
CA ALA A 169 -29.51 -11.64 4.99
C ALA A 169 -28.27 -10.75 5.11
N ALA A 170 -27.08 -11.36 5.18
CA ALA A 170 -25.82 -10.62 5.19
C ALA A 170 -25.61 -9.84 3.89
N LYS A 171 -25.91 -10.42 2.72
CA LYS A 171 -25.85 -9.77 1.43
C LYS A 171 -26.79 -8.58 1.32
N ASP A 172 -28.05 -8.74 1.79
CA ASP A 172 -29.04 -7.66 1.79
C ASP A 172 -28.61 -6.51 2.72
N ALA A 173 -28.05 -6.82 3.88
CA ALA A 173 -27.48 -5.85 4.80
C ALA A 173 -26.28 -5.11 4.19
N ASN A 174 -25.40 -5.82 3.46
CA ASN A 174 -24.26 -5.22 2.79
C ASN A 174 -24.68 -4.13 1.77
N ILE A 175 -25.77 -4.35 1.04
CA ILE A 175 -26.35 -3.37 0.11
C ILE A 175 -26.80 -2.09 0.86
N GLN A 176 -27.35 -2.22 2.07
CA GLN A 176 -27.76 -1.05 2.87
C GLN A 176 -26.52 -0.29 3.40
N VAL A 177 -25.48 -1.01 3.80
CA VAL A 177 -24.20 -0.42 4.24
C VAL A 177 -23.57 0.36 3.08
N GLU A 178 -23.55 -0.19 1.87
CA GLU A 178 -23.04 0.48 0.68
C GLU A 178 -23.77 1.82 0.43
N LYS A 179 -25.10 1.85 0.49
CA LYS A 179 -25.90 3.09 0.30
C LYS A 179 -25.57 4.15 1.35
N ALA A 180 -25.42 3.74 2.62
CA ALA A 180 -25.03 4.65 3.70
C ALA A 180 -23.62 5.20 3.47
N LEU A 181 -22.68 4.35 3.06
CA LEU A 181 -21.30 4.75 2.76
C LEU A 181 -21.24 5.71 1.56
N GLN A 182 -22.00 5.47 0.50
CA GLN A 182 -22.07 6.39 -0.65
C GLN A 182 -22.51 7.81 -0.24
N SER A 183 -23.43 7.92 0.74
CA SER A 183 -23.84 9.20 1.30
C SER A 183 -22.72 9.85 2.12
N LEU A 184 -22.01 9.07 2.92
CA LEU A 184 -20.87 9.53 3.71
C LEU A 184 -19.70 10.01 2.82
N MET A 185 -19.41 9.28 1.75
CA MET A 185 -18.36 9.66 0.77
C MET A 185 -18.63 11.01 0.09
N LYS A 186 -19.92 11.39 -0.10
CA LYS A 186 -20.27 12.72 -0.60
C LYS A 186 -20.03 13.83 0.42
N MET A 187 -20.13 13.52 1.71
CA MET A 187 -19.92 14.47 2.80
C MET A 187 -18.43 14.67 3.13
N ALA A 188 -17.64 13.61 3.05
CA ALA A 188 -16.22 13.60 3.44
C ALA A 188 -15.36 12.74 2.49
N PRO A 189 -15.22 13.12 1.21
CA PRO A 189 -14.60 12.28 0.18
C PRO A 189 -13.10 12.04 0.36
N MET A 190 -12.42 12.89 1.13
CA MET A 190 -10.98 12.83 1.38
C MET A 190 -10.65 12.49 2.84
N ASP A 191 -11.62 11.99 3.60
CA ASP A 191 -11.38 11.54 4.96
C ASP A 191 -10.80 10.12 4.95
N ALA A 192 -9.66 9.91 5.61
CA ALA A 192 -8.94 8.64 5.63
C ALA A 192 -9.82 7.45 6.06
N MET A 193 -10.64 7.64 7.11
CA MET A 193 -11.52 6.57 7.58
C MET A 193 -12.66 6.28 6.61
N VAL A 194 -13.17 7.30 5.91
CA VAL A 194 -14.20 7.11 4.87
C VAL A 194 -13.62 6.34 3.68
N LEU A 195 -12.41 6.66 3.25
CA LEU A 195 -11.70 5.92 2.20
C LEU A 195 -11.43 4.47 2.64
N ASN A 196 -11.02 4.27 3.88
CA ASN A 196 -10.81 2.94 4.45
C ASN A 196 -12.10 2.10 4.44
N LEU A 197 -13.23 2.68 4.87
CA LEU A 197 -14.54 2.02 4.79
C LEU A 197 -14.92 1.67 3.33
N ALA A 198 -14.58 2.53 2.36
CA ALA A 198 -14.83 2.26 0.95
C ALA A 198 -13.99 1.09 0.43
N GLY A 199 -12.75 0.97 0.88
CA GLY A 199 -11.90 -0.19 0.60
C GLY A 199 -12.51 -1.49 1.13
N PHE A 200 -12.93 -1.50 2.39
CA PHE A 200 -13.61 -2.66 2.98
C PHE A 200 -14.95 -2.98 2.30
N GLN A 201 -15.71 -1.97 1.87
CA GLN A 201 -16.95 -2.21 1.14
C GLN A 201 -16.67 -2.95 -0.18
N CYS A 202 -15.72 -2.49 -0.98
CA CYS A 202 -15.34 -3.18 -2.21
C CYS A 202 -14.84 -4.61 -1.95
N LYS A 203 -14.08 -4.84 -0.87
CA LYS A 203 -13.67 -6.19 -0.44
C LYS A 203 -14.87 -7.06 -0.07
N ASN A 204 -15.83 -6.54 0.67
CA ASN A 204 -17.02 -7.28 1.06
C ASN A 204 -17.88 -7.62 -0.16
N ASP A 205 -18.09 -6.67 -1.07
CA ASP A 205 -18.83 -6.88 -2.32
C ASP A 205 -18.19 -8.00 -3.16
N TYR A 206 -16.85 -8.00 -3.27
CA TYR A 206 -16.09 -9.08 -3.89
C TYR A 206 -16.34 -10.42 -3.20
N MET A 207 -16.30 -10.48 -1.88
CA MET A 207 -16.53 -11.70 -1.13
C MET A 207 -17.97 -12.23 -1.35
N PHE A 208 -18.98 -11.36 -1.36
CA PHE A 208 -20.37 -11.75 -1.65
C PHE A 208 -20.56 -12.23 -3.09
N GLN A 209 -19.85 -11.66 -4.05
CA GLN A 209 -19.94 -12.06 -5.44
C GLN A 209 -19.25 -13.40 -5.72
N HIS A 210 -18.14 -13.68 -5.04
CA HIS A 210 -17.27 -14.81 -5.34
C HIS A 210 -17.16 -15.84 -4.20
N TRP A 211 -18.12 -15.85 -3.26
CA TRP A 211 -18.06 -16.65 -2.03
C TRP A 211 -17.72 -18.11 -2.28
N ASP A 212 -18.44 -18.78 -3.18
CA ASP A 212 -18.25 -20.21 -3.47
C ASP A 212 -16.85 -20.49 -4.07
N ALA A 213 -16.36 -19.60 -4.91
CA ALA A 213 -15.01 -19.71 -5.48
C ALA A 213 -13.93 -19.49 -4.44
N ILE A 214 -14.12 -18.54 -3.53
CA ILE A 214 -13.21 -18.27 -2.41
C ILE A 214 -13.15 -19.47 -1.47
N GLN A 215 -14.30 -20.03 -1.08
CA GLN A 215 -14.38 -21.23 -0.24
C GLN A 215 -13.72 -22.45 -0.90
N ALA A 216 -13.78 -22.54 -2.24
CA ALA A 216 -13.09 -23.58 -3.01
C ALA A 216 -11.59 -23.30 -3.22
N GLY A 217 -11.04 -22.22 -2.65
CA GLY A 217 -9.64 -21.82 -2.81
C GLY A 217 -9.28 -21.27 -4.20
N ARG A 218 -10.27 -20.85 -4.98
CA ARG A 218 -10.15 -20.36 -6.36
C ARG A 218 -10.62 -18.91 -6.50
N ALA A 219 -10.14 -18.04 -5.62
CA ALA A 219 -10.46 -16.62 -5.65
C ALA A 219 -10.14 -16.03 -7.05
N PRO A 220 -11.12 -15.51 -7.81
CA PRO A 220 -10.88 -14.99 -9.15
C PRO A 220 -10.27 -13.59 -9.08
N LYS A 221 -9.52 -13.21 -10.13
CA LYS A 221 -9.14 -11.81 -10.31
C LYS A 221 -10.37 -10.98 -10.67
N ASP A 222 -10.55 -9.85 -9.99
CA ASP A 222 -11.70 -8.97 -10.19
C ASP A 222 -11.27 -7.50 -10.04
N PRO A 223 -11.73 -6.57 -10.90
CA PRO A 223 -11.46 -5.14 -10.78
C PRO A 223 -11.86 -4.54 -9.43
N MET A 224 -12.79 -5.19 -8.72
CA MET A 224 -13.24 -4.78 -7.40
C MET A 224 -12.11 -4.84 -6.35
N LEU A 225 -11.22 -5.85 -6.46
CA LEU A 225 -10.01 -5.93 -5.62
C LEU A 225 -9.05 -4.77 -5.88
N GLN A 226 -8.84 -4.41 -7.15
CA GLN A 226 -7.99 -3.27 -7.50
C GLN A 226 -8.58 -1.94 -6.98
N LYS A 227 -9.91 -1.81 -7.03
CA LYS A 227 -10.60 -0.64 -6.48
C LYS A 227 -10.47 -0.58 -4.96
N ALA A 228 -10.62 -1.71 -4.26
CA ALA A 228 -10.41 -1.79 -2.82
C ALA A 228 -8.96 -1.43 -2.44
N GLU A 229 -7.99 -2.00 -3.14
CA GLU A 229 -6.57 -1.70 -2.97
C GLU A 229 -6.28 -0.21 -3.12
N ARG A 230 -6.86 0.44 -4.14
CA ARG A 230 -6.70 1.88 -4.35
C ARG A 230 -7.20 2.69 -3.16
N TYR A 231 -8.36 2.37 -2.62
CA TYR A 231 -8.88 3.06 -1.43
C TYR A 231 -7.98 2.88 -0.21
N PHE A 232 -7.40 1.69 0.00
CA PHE A 232 -6.46 1.48 1.10
C PHE A 232 -5.15 2.26 0.89
N PHE A 233 -4.63 2.34 -0.33
CA PHE A 233 -3.48 3.20 -0.62
C PHE A 233 -3.80 4.68 -0.41
N ASP A 234 -4.97 5.15 -0.85
CA ASP A 234 -5.39 6.54 -0.63
C ASP A 234 -5.51 6.84 0.88
N THR A 235 -6.01 5.89 1.68
CA THR A 235 -6.00 5.99 3.15
C THR A 235 -4.57 6.10 3.68
N LEU A 236 -3.67 5.22 3.26
CA LEU A 236 -2.27 5.22 3.70
C LEU A 236 -1.49 6.45 3.21
N CYS A 237 -1.88 7.05 2.09
CA CYS A 237 -1.32 8.34 1.67
C CYS A 237 -1.63 9.47 2.65
N ILE A 238 -2.73 9.37 3.38
CA ILE A 238 -3.17 10.33 4.41
C ILE A 238 -2.60 9.92 5.76
N ASP A 239 -2.84 8.67 6.18
CA ASP A 239 -2.31 8.10 7.43
C ASP A 239 -1.56 6.79 7.16
N PRO A 240 -0.23 6.83 6.98
CA PRO A 240 0.56 5.64 6.69
C PRO A 240 0.67 4.65 7.86
N PHE A 241 0.18 5.02 9.04
CA PHE A 241 0.12 4.16 10.23
C PHE A 241 -1.28 3.61 10.53
N ASP A 242 -2.24 3.76 9.62
CA ASP A 242 -3.58 3.18 9.80
C ASP A 242 -3.50 1.63 9.74
N PRO A 243 -3.68 0.93 10.88
CA PRO A 243 -3.54 -0.53 10.91
C PRO A 243 -4.69 -1.23 10.18
N SER A 244 -5.85 -0.57 10.05
CA SER A 244 -7.00 -1.11 9.36
C SER A 244 -6.79 -1.12 7.85
N ALA A 245 -6.23 -0.04 7.28
CA ALA A 245 -5.87 0.01 5.87
C ALA A 245 -4.76 -0.99 5.52
N LEU A 246 -3.75 -1.16 6.38
CA LEU A 246 -2.72 -2.18 6.20
C LEU A 246 -3.29 -3.60 6.23
N ASN A 247 -4.21 -3.89 7.16
CA ASN A 247 -4.93 -5.16 7.19
C ASN A 247 -5.78 -5.38 5.94
N GLY A 248 -6.52 -4.35 5.51
CA GLY A 248 -7.30 -4.40 4.27
C GLY A 248 -6.45 -4.72 3.05
N LEU A 249 -5.30 -4.04 2.91
CA LEU A 249 -4.34 -4.28 1.83
C LEU A 249 -3.77 -5.70 1.90
N GLY A 250 -3.37 -6.18 3.08
CA GLY A 250 -2.91 -7.56 3.27
C GLY A 250 -3.97 -8.60 2.88
N SER A 251 -5.24 -8.37 3.20
CA SER A 251 -6.36 -9.24 2.79
C SER A 251 -6.56 -9.27 1.28
N ILE A 252 -6.47 -8.12 0.58
CA ILE A 252 -6.57 -8.06 -0.89
C ILE A 252 -5.43 -8.85 -1.53
N LEU A 253 -4.20 -8.63 -1.09
CA LEU A 253 -3.01 -9.32 -1.60
C LEU A 253 -3.08 -10.84 -1.35
N MET A 254 -3.69 -11.28 -0.25
CA MET A 254 -3.94 -12.70 0.02
C MET A 254 -4.90 -13.31 -1.02
N PHE A 255 -6.00 -12.63 -1.37
CA PHE A 255 -6.90 -13.08 -2.44
C PHE A 255 -6.21 -13.17 -3.79
N GLU A 256 -5.28 -12.26 -4.07
CA GLU A 256 -4.49 -12.25 -5.30
C GLU A 256 -3.30 -13.22 -5.30
N ARG A 257 -3.11 -13.97 -4.19
CA ARG A 257 -1.98 -14.91 -4.00
C ARG A 257 -0.61 -14.25 -3.93
N GLU A 258 -0.56 -12.98 -3.55
CA GLU A 258 0.66 -12.24 -3.30
C GLU A 258 1.10 -12.39 -1.83
N LEU A 259 1.39 -13.63 -1.45
CA LEU A 259 1.44 -14.05 -0.05
C LEU A 259 2.54 -13.38 0.76
N ASP A 260 3.69 -13.03 0.14
CA ASP A 260 4.79 -12.38 0.88
C ASP A 260 4.46 -10.92 1.21
N ALA A 261 3.91 -10.20 0.26
CA ALA A 261 3.44 -8.84 0.49
C ALA A 261 2.24 -8.81 1.45
N ALA A 262 1.32 -9.78 1.32
CA ALA A 262 0.21 -9.95 2.25
C ALA A 262 0.69 -10.16 3.69
N GLU A 263 1.67 -11.07 3.91
CA GLU A 263 2.27 -11.32 5.22
C GLU A 263 2.91 -10.05 5.79
N PHE A 264 3.67 -9.33 4.97
CA PHE A 264 4.33 -8.09 5.39
C PHE A 264 3.32 -7.09 5.95
N PHE A 265 2.25 -6.79 5.20
CA PHE A 265 1.27 -5.81 5.62
C PHE A 265 0.42 -6.27 6.82
N GLN A 266 0.10 -7.57 6.92
CA GLN A 266 -0.60 -8.10 8.11
C GLN A 266 0.26 -8.02 9.37
N ARG A 267 1.53 -8.42 9.29
CA ARG A 267 2.46 -8.28 10.43
C ARG A 267 2.58 -6.82 10.85
N ARG A 268 2.69 -5.91 9.90
CA ARG A 268 2.80 -4.49 10.20
C ARG A 268 1.55 -3.93 10.88
N ALA A 269 0.34 -4.34 10.45
CA ALA A 269 -0.91 -3.98 11.12
C ALA A 269 -0.94 -4.49 12.57
N ILE A 270 -0.52 -5.73 12.79
CA ILE A 270 -0.45 -6.35 14.13
C ILE A 270 0.54 -5.57 15.03
N ASP A 271 1.75 -5.28 14.53
CA ASP A 271 2.80 -4.59 15.28
C ASP A 271 2.36 -3.19 15.71
N LEU A 272 1.68 -2.45 14.84
CA LEU A 272 1.18 -1.10 15.17
C LEU A 272 0.14 -1.13 16.28
N VAL A 273 -0.78 -2.08 16.27
CA VAL A 273 -1.80 -2.23 17.33
C VAL A 273 -1.15 -2.72 18.62
N ALA A 274 -0.19 -3.67 18.54
CA ALA A 274 0.54 -4.17 19.70
C ALA A 274 1.38 -3.06 20.38
N ALA A 275 1.97 -2.16 19.60
CA ALA A 275 2.72 -1.01 20.13
C ALA A 275 1.86 -0.05 20.98
N SER A 276 0.54 -0.02 20.76
CA SER A 276 -0.44 0.71 21.59
C SER A 276 -1.06 -0.14 22.70
N GLY A 277 -0.56 -1.36 22.94
CA GLY A 277 -1.07 -2.28 23.96
C GLY A 277 -2.34 -3.03 23.57
N GLY A 278 -2.73 -2.99 22.29
CA GLY A 278 -3.91 -3.68 21.75
C GLY A 278 -3.61 -5.04 21.13
N SER A 279 -4.66 -5.71 20.67
CA SER A 279 -4.62 -6.93 19.87
C SER A 279 -5.48 -6.78 18.63
N TYR A 280 -4.97 -7.22 17.47
CA TYR A 280 -5.68 -7.11 16.19
C TYR A 280 -6.03 -8.49 15.66
N GLU A 281 -7.14 -9.05 16.18
CA GLU A 281 -7.52 -10.44 15.91
C GLU A 281 -7.80 -10.71 14.41
N ALA A 282 -8.46 -9.79 13.70
CA ALA A 282 -8.73 -9.97 12.27
C ALA A 282 -7.43 -10.12 11.45
N ALA A 283 -6.43 -9.27 11.73
CA ALA A 283 -5.14 -9.34 11.06
C ALA A 283 -4.37 -10.63 11.41
N LYS A 284 -4.50 -11.14 12.65
CA LYS A 284 -3.90 -12.42 13.06
C LYS A 284 -4.54 -13.59 12.32
N GLN A 285 -5.86 -13.62 12.20
CA GLN A 285 -6.58 -14.66 11.46
C GLN A 285 -6.18 -14.67 9.98
N ASP A 286 -6.12 -13.51 9.33
CA ASP A 286 -5.65 -13.40 7.96
C ASP A 286 -4.19 -13.86 7.83
N LEU A 287 -3.32 -13.52 8.78
CA LEU A 287 -1.93 -13.96 8.80
C LEU A 287 -1.81 -15.50 8.90
N GLU A 288 -2.61 -16.14 9.73
CA GLU A 288 -2.65 -17.61 9.84
C GLU A 288 -3.03 -18.27 8.50
N LEU A 289 -4.02 -17.72 7.80
CA LEU A 289 -4.42 -18.19 6.47
C LEU A 289 -3.32 -17.98 5.43
N ILE A 290 -2.63 -16.85 5.46
CA ILE A 290 -1.50 -16.56 4.57
C ILE A 290 -0.39 -17.60 4.78
N LEU A 291 0.00 -17.84 6.03
CA LEU A 291 1.06 -18.81 6.37
C LEU A 291 0.67 -20.25 5.94
N TYR A 292 -0.58 -20.63 6.13
CA TYR A 292 -1.11 -21.89 5.63
C TYR A 292 -1.02 -22.02 4.12
N PHE A 293 -1.38 -20.97 3.36
CA PHE A 293 -1.25 -20.99 1.91
C PHE A 293 0.21 -21.05 1.45
N LYS A 294 1.14 -20.37 2.12
CA LYS A 294 2.58 -20.44 1.84
C LYS A 294 3.13 -21.86 2.04
N GLN A 295 2.75 -22.52 3.12
CA GLN A 295 3.15 -23.91 3.35
C GLN A 295 2.66 -24.85 2.24
N LYS A 296 1.41 -24.69 1.80
CA LYS A 296 0.86 -25.51 0.69
C LYS A 296 1.59 -25.27 -0.63
N GLN A 297 1.97 -24.04 -0.96
CA GLN A 297 2.75 -23.76 -2.16
C GLN A 297 4.11 -24.43 -2.13
N ASN A 298 4.81 -24.39 -0.99
CA ASN A 298 6.12 -25.02 -0.82
C ASN A 298 6.08 -26.56 -0.84
N THR A 299 4.92 -27.17 -0.57
CA THR A 299 4.77 -28.64 -0.57
C THR A 299 4.41 -29.18 -1.97
N GLN A 300 3.97 -28.30 -2.89
CA GLN A 300 3.59 -28.67 -4.26
C GLN A 300 4.65 -28.29 -5.31
N ALA A 301 5.70 -27.57 -4.92
CA ALA A 301 6.88 -27.24 -5.72
C ALA A 301 8.01 -28.26 -5.47
#